data_84a52cce784031949e17e03ec432ce9e
#
_entry.id   84a52cce784031949e17e03ec432ce9e
#
_cell.length_a   1.000
_cell.length_b   1.000
_cell.length_c   1.000
_cell.angle_alpha   90.00
_cell.angle_beta   90.00
_cell.angle_gamma   90.00
#
_symmetry.space_group_name_H-M   'P 1'
#
loop_
_entity.id
_entity.type
_entity.pdbx_description
1 polymer ?
#
loop_
_entity_poly.entity_id
_entity_poly.type
_entity_poly.pdbx_seq_one_letter_code
_entity_poly.pdbx_strand_id
1 'polypeptide(L)' 'MTIRMTMEKATKNTIRFAEVLASELDAPKLGTIYVPKSTLGEIGWKEGDALEITVDAVK' A
#
# COMPACT_ATOMS: atom_id res chain seq x y z
N MET A 1 -6.40 -11.57 4.46
CA MET A 1 -6.74 -10.30 5.11
C MET A 1 -6.52 -9.16 4.14
N THR A 2 -7.32 -8.13 4.27
CA THR A 2 -7.22 -6.94 3.41
C THR A 2 -6.69 -5.77 4.25
N ILE A 3 -5.68 -5.10 3.71
CA ILE A 3 -5.00 -4.00 4.41
C ILE A 3 -5.08 -2.77 3.51
N ARG A 4 -5.54 -1.66 4.09
CA ARG A 4 -5.60 -0.38 3.38
C ARG A 4 -4.29 0.37 3.58
N MET A 5 -3.77 0.92 2.51
CA MET A 5 -2.52 1.68 2.53
C MET A 5 -2.71 3.01 1.80
N THR A 6 -1.94 4.00 2.18
CA THR A 6 -1.94 5.31 1.53
C THR A 6 -0.54 5.66 1.07
N MET A 7 -0.47 6.49 0.04
CA MET A 7 0.80 6.97 -0.49
C MET A 7 1.55 7.78 0.56
N GLU A 8 2.80 7.41 0.81
CA GLU A 8 3.68 8.12 1.74
C GLU A 8 4.71 8.95 0.98
N LYS A 9 5.33 8.35 -0.05
CA LYS A 9 6.38 9.01 -0.82
C LYS A 9 6.49 8.41 -2.20
N ALA A 10 6.67 9.26 -3.21
CA ALA A 10 6.96 8.83 -4.56
C ALA A 10 8.46 8.85 -4.80
N THR A 11 8.98 7.82 -5.47
CA THR A 11 10.33 7.77 -5.98
C THR A 11 10.28 7.79 -7.51
N LYS A 12 11.43 7.64 -8.18
CA LYS A 12 11.48 7.71 -9.65
C LYS A 12 10.59 6.65 -10.32
N ASN A 13 10.65 5.40 -9.85
CA ASN A 13 9.98 4.27 -10.49
C ASN A 13 8.96 3.58 -9.60
N THR A 14 8.91 3.94 -8.32
CA THR A 14 8.03 3.28 -7.34
C THR A 14 7.33 4.30 -6.47
N ILE A 15 6.27 3.84 -5.80
CA ILE A 15 5.62 4.63 -4.76
C ILE A 15 5.65 3.82 -3.48
N ARG A 16 6.05 4.47 -2.39
CA ARG A 16 6.04 3.87 -1.07
C ARG A 16 4.68 4.11 -0.43
N PHE A 17 4.05 3.05 0.03
CA PHE A 17 2.77 3.10 0.73
C PHE A 17 2.96 2.76 2.18
N ALA A 18 2.24 3.45 3.04
CA ALA A 18 2.21 3.17 4.48
C ALA A 18 0.84 2.63 4.86
N GLU A 19 0.83 1.67 5.77
CA GLU A 19 -0.41 1.08 6.27
C GLU A 19 -1.22 2.09 7.06
N VAL A 20 -2.54 2.12 6.83
CA VAL A 20 -3.47 2.95 7.62
C VAL A 20 -3.79 2.20 8.90
N LEU A 21 -3.41 2.75 10.04
CA LEU A 21 -3.68 2.17 11.35
C LEU A 21 -4.92 2.81 11.96
N ALA A 22 -5.72 1.99 12.66
CA ALA A 22 -6.93 2.47 13.31
C ALA A 22 -6.60 3.36 14.53
N SER A 23 -5.47 3.11 15.18
CA SER A 23 -5.00 3.93 16.30
C SER A 23 -3.49 3.81 16.40
N GLU A 24 -2.87 4.72 17.18
CA GLU A 24 -1.43 4.68 17.43
C GLU A 24 -0.98 3.43 18.19
N LEU A 25 -1.93 2.77 18.87
CA LEU A 25 -1.64 1.56 19.62
C LEU A 25 -1.67 0.29 18.77
N ASP A 26 -2.21 0.39 17.55
CA ASP A 26 -2.25 -0.75 16.64
C ASP A 26 -0.86 -1.03 16.07
N ALA A 27 -0.48 -2.29 16.06
CA ALA A 27 0.76 -2.71 15.43
C ALA A 27 0.54 -2.86 13.92
N PRO A 28 1.44 -2.36 13.07
CA PRO A 28 1.32 -2.56 11.63
C PRO A 28 1.48 -4.04 11.28
N LYS A 29 0.69 -4.48 10.30
CA LYS A 29 0.73 -5.87 9.80
C LYS A 29 1.70 -6.02 8.65
N LEU A 30 1.81 -4.99 7.81
CA LEU A 30 2.77 -4.93 6.70
C LEU A 30 3.78 -3.81 6.88
N GLY A 31 3.37 -2.72 7.54
CA GLY A 31 4.19 -1.52 7.67
C GLY A 31 4.20 -0.69 6.39
N THR A 32 5.29 -0.73 5.65
CA THR A 32 5.43 -0.02 4.38
C THR A 32 5.76 -0.99 3.27
N ILE A 33 5.27 -0.68 2.06
CA ILE A 33 5.59 -1.46 0.86
C ILE A 33 5.94 -0.52 -0.28
N TYR A 34 6.69 -1.04 -1.26
CA TYR A 34 7.03 -0.32 -2.48
C TYR A 34 6.32 -0.99 -3.65
N VAL A 35 5.60 -0.21 -4.44
CA VAL A 35 4.88 -0.72 -5.61
C VAL A 35 5.37 0.04 -6.85
N PRO A 36 5.78 -0.67 -7.92
CA PRO A 36 6.21 -0.01 -9.15
C PRO A 36 5.09 0.83 -9.75
N LYS A 37 5.44 1.99 -10.29
CA LYS A 37 4.44 2.88 -10.94
C LYS A 37 3.74 2.20 -12.10
N SER A 38 4.43 1.31 -12.83
CA SER A 38 3.83 0.55 -13.92
C SER A 38 2.69 -0.35 -13.43
N THR A 39 2.88 -1.00 -12.28
CA THR A 39 1.85 -1.83 -11.67
C THR A 39 0.64 -1.01 -11.26
N LEU A 40 0.88 0.16 -10.68
CA LEU A 40 -0.20 1.07 -10.28
C LEU A 40 -0.99 1.56 -11.49
N GLY A 41 -0.32 1.81 -12.61
CA GLY A 41 -0.99 2.17 -13.85
C GLY A 41 -1.91 1.06 -14.37
N GLU A 42 -1.49 -0.20 -14.22
CA GLU A 42 -2.30 -1.35 -14.65
C GLU A 42 -3.60 -1.48 -13.87
N ILE A 43 -3.60 -1.12 -12.60
CA ILE A 43 -4.81 -1.23 -11.77
C ILE A 43 -5.62 0.07 -11.75
N GLY A 44 -5.15 1.11 -12.44
CA GLY A 44 -5.86 2.39 -12.50
C GLY A 44 -5.72 3.24 -11.25
N TRP A 45 -4.73 2.99 -10.43
CA TRP A 45 -4.46 3.81 -9.25
C TRP A 45 -3.99 5.21 -9.66
N LYS A 46 -4.51 6.23 -8.98
CA LYS A 46 -4.10 7.63 -9.19
C LYS A 46 -3.68 8.25 -7.88
N GLU A 47 -2.82 9.25 -7.95
CA GLU A 47 -2.36 9.98 -6.77
C GLU A 47 -3.55 10.51 -5.98
N GLY A 48 -3.53 10.23 -4.68
CA GLY A 48 -4.63 10.56 -3.78
C GLY A 48 -5.53 9.37 -3.45
N ASP A 49 -5.48 8.30 -4.24
CA ASP A 49 -6.26 7.09 -3.98
C ASP A 49 -5.61 6.24 -2.89
N ALA A 50 -6.44 5.56 -2.10
CA ALA A 50 -5.97 4.53 -1.21
C ALA A 50 -5.67 3.25 -2.00
N LEU A 51 -4.82 2.40 -1.47
CA LEU A 51 -4.48 1.11 -2.06
C LEU A 51 -4.91 0.01 -1.10
N GLU A 52 -5.58 -1.02 -1.62
CA GLU A 52 -5.93 -2.20 -0.83
C GLU A 52 -5.03 -3.36 -1.21
N ILE A 53 -4.46 -4.00 -0.19
CA ILE A 53 -3.59 -5.16 -0.36
C ILE A 53 -4.25 -6.36 0.30
N THR A 54 -4.39 -7.45 -0.44
CA THR A 54 -4.89 -8.71 0.10
C THR A 54 -3.71 -9.64 0.37
N VAL A 55 -3.62 -10.14 1.59
CA VAL A 55 -2.54 -11.02 2.01
C VAL A 55 -3.14 -12.34 2.48
N ASP A 56 -2.79 -13.42 1.79
CA ASP A 56 -3.26 -14.76 2.12
C ASP A 56 -2.12 -15.75 2.01
N ALA A 57 -2.17 -16.78 2.84
CA ALA A 57 -1.21 -17.86 2.73
C ALA A 57 -1.58 -18.74 1.51
N VAL A 58 -0.60 -19.08 0.71
CA VAL A 58 -0.77 -20.02 -0.40
C VAL A 58 -0.28 -21.38 0.06
N LYS A 59 -1.17 -22.33 0.06
CA LYS A 59 -0.87 -23.69 0.53
C LYS A 59 -0.88 -24.70 -0.61
#